data_ec2878c72931245031d401604ed2e4e9
#
_entry.id   ec2878c72931245031d401604ed2e4e9
#
_cell.length_a   1.000
_cell.length_b   1.000
_cell.length_c   1.000
_cell.angle_alpha   90.00
_cell.angle_beta   90.00
_cell.angle_gamma   90.00
#
_symmetry.space_group_name_H-M   'P 1'
#
loop_
_entity.id
_entity.type
_entity.pdbx_description
1 polymer ?
#
loop_
_entity_poly.entity_id
_entity_poly.type
_entity_poly.pdbx_seq_one_letter_code
_entity_poly.pdbx_strand_id
1 'polypeptide(L)'
;MCDDHAMQAISAYGSPISKLAPTPNLDRLAAEGMLFRQAFVENSLSTPSRACLMTGLYSHQNGQRQLAEGIDSTKTFFSELLQGAGYSTAVVGKWHMSCSPKGFDYYHVLDDQGQYYNPTFASTGQYGNFKQEMGY
;
A
#
# COMPACT_ATOMS: atom_id res chain seq x y z
N MET A 1 -5.08 0.84 -0.13
CA MET A 1 -4.41 1.69 -1.14
C MET A 1 -4.59 1.03 -2.50
N CYS A 2 -4.94 1.80 -3.52
CA CYS A 2 -4.97 1.32 -4.91
C CYS A 2 -3.69 1.74 -5.60
N ASP A 3 -3.06 0.81 -6.31
CA ASP A 3 -1.86 1.06 -7.12
C ASP A 3 -2.31 1.44 -8.54
N ASP A 4 -1.63 2.36 -9.19
CA ASP A 4 -1.92 2.83 -10.56
C ASP A 4 -3.38 3.26 -10.81
N HIS A 5 -4.09 3.73 -9.79
CA HIS A 5 -5.47 4.18 -9.91
C HIS A 5 -5.53 5.71 -9.93
N ALA A 6 -5.69 6.26 -11.12
CA ALA A 6 -5.73 7.70 -11.33
C ALA A 6 -6.99 8.33 -10.70
N MET A 7 -6.85 9.53 -10.14
CA MET A 7 -7.95 10.30 -9.55
C MET A 7 -9.11 10.48 -10.56
N GLN A 8 -8.81 10.68 -11.84
CA GLN A 8 -9.79 10.84 -12.91
C GLN A 8 -10.65 9.58 -13.14
N ALA A 9 -10.20 8.41 -12.73
CA ALA A 9 -10.95 7.16 -12.83
C ALA A 9 -11.87 6.90 -11.63
N ILE A 10 -11.89 7.78 -10.63
CA ILE A 10 -12.79 7.71 -9.46
C ILE A 10 -13.95 8.67 -9.68
N SER A 11 -15.19 8.14 -9.73
CA SER A 11 -16.36 8.92 -10.11
C SER A 11 -16.72 10.05 -9.14
N ALA A 12 -16.40 9.92 -7.86
CA ALA A 12 -16.59 10.97 -6.87
C ALA A 12 -15.88 12.30 -7.19
N TYR A 13 -14.85 12.27 -8.04
CA TYR A 13 -14.16 13.48 -8.51
C TYR A 13 -14.80 14.12 -9.74
N GLY A 14 -15.80 13.49 -10.35
CA GLY A 14 -16.63 14.08 -11.41
C GLY A 14 -15.97 14.18 -12.79
N SER A 15 -14.96 13.36 -13.09
CA SER A 15 -14.31 13.37 -14.40
C SER A 15 -15.20 12.76 -15.51
N PRO A 16 -14.96 13.08 -16.80
CA PRO A 16 -15.71 12.46 -17.91
C PRO A 16 -15.58 10.93 -17.97
N ILE A 17 -14.44 10.37 -17.55
CA ILE A 17 -14.19 8.92 -17.53
C ILE A 17 -15.14 8.21 -16.55
N SER A 18 -15.49 8.87 -15.46
CA SER A 18 -16.36 8.30 -14.42
C SER A 18 -17.76 7.92 -14.93
N LYS A 19 -18.21 8.53 -16.02
CA LYS A 19 -19.48 8.17 -16.68
C LYS A 19 -19.40 6.82 -17.39
N LEU A 20 -18.23 6.44 -17.86
CA LEU A 20 -17.98 5.18 -18.56
C LEU A 20 -17.64 4.04 -17.61
N ALA A 21 -16.95 4.36 -16.52
CA ALA A 21 -16.50 3.41 -15.52
C ALA A 21 -16.81 3.95 -14.10
N PRO A 22 -18.06 3.86 -13.64
CA PRO A 22 -18.43 4.36 -12.32
C PRO A 22 -17.83 3.52 -11.21
N THR A 23 -17.47 4.17 -10.09
CA THR A 23 -16.89 3.55 -8.90
C THR A 23 -17.83 3.68 -7.68
N PRO A 24 -19.00 3.02 -7.68
CA PRO A 24 -20.07 3.30 -6.71
C PRO A 24 -19.66 3.05 -5.25
N ASN A 25 -18.79 2.09 -4.98
CA ASN A 25 -18.31 1.82 -3.63
C ASN A 25 -17.34 2.90 -3.12
N LEU A 26 -16.48 3.43 -3.99
CA LEU A 26 -15.61 4.56 -3.64
C LEU A 26 -16.42 5.84 -3.48
N ASP A 27 -17.44 6.04 -4.30
CA ASP A 27 -18.37 7.18 -4.22
C ASP A 27 -19.14 7.17 -2.89
N ARG A 28 -19.56 5.98 -2.44
CA ARG A 28 -20.20 5.82 -1.12
C ARG A 28 -19.23 6.19 0.01
N LEU A 29 -17.98 5.71 -0.03
CA LEU A 29 -16.96 6.10 0.94
C LEU A 29 -16.75 7.62 0.97
N ALA A 30 -16.73 8.26 -0.21
CA ALA A 30 -16.57 9.71 -0.31
C ALA A 30 -17.78 10.46 0.28
N ALA A 31 -19.00 9.94 0.09
CA ALA A 31 -20.22 10.55 0.60
C ALA A 31 -20.42 10.37 2.11
N GLU A 32 -20.02 9.22 2.66
CA GLU A 32 -20.14 8.89 4.08
C GLU A 32 -18.94 9.37 4.92
N GLY A 33 -17.81 9.68 4.27
CA GLY A 33 -16.57 10.06 4.91
C GLY A 33 -16.05 11.42 4.46
N MET A 34 -14.80 11.47 4.01
CA MET A 34 -14.14 12.71 3.57
C MET A 34 -13.49 12.51 2.20
N LEU A 35 -13.77 13.41 1.27
CA LEU A 35 -13.16 13.48 -0.05
C LEU A 35 -12.08 14.57 -0.07
N PHE A 36 -10.82 14.16 -0.17
CA PHE A 36 -9.70 15.08 -0.29
C PHE A 36 -9.55 15.54 -1.74
N ARG A 37 -9.70 16.84 -2.00
CA ARG A 37 -9.56 17.42 -3.35
C ARG A 37 -8.15 17.93 -3.63
N GLN A 38 -7.36 18.12 -2.60
CA GLN A 38 -5.98 18.59 -2.66
C GLN A 38 -5.10 17.73 -1.75
N ALA A 39 -4.83 16.50 -2.21
CA ALA A 39 -3.89 15.61 -1.57
C ALA A 39 -2.65 15.47 -2.46
N PHE A 40 -1.48 15.47 -1.84
CA PHE A 40 -0.19 15.40 -2.51
C PHE A 40 0.57 14.18 -2.03
N VAL A 41 1.32 13.56 -2.92
CA VAL A 41 2.21 12.46 -2.56
C VAL A 41 3.63 12.98 -2.38
N GLU A 42 4.31 12.52 -1.34
CA GLU A 42 5.69 12.90 -1.03
C GLU A 42 6.70 12.32 -2.03
N ASN A 43 6.39 11.18 -2.59
CA ASN A 43 7.16 10.51 -3.62
C ASN A 43 6.19 9.63 -4.44
N SER A 44 6.19 9.79 -5.75
CA SER A 44 5.25 9.10 -6.64
C SER A 44 5.69 7.70 -7.08
N LEU A 45 6.93 7.30 -6.78
CA LEU A 45 7.40 5.94 -7.03
C LEU A 45 6.82 4.95 -6.00
N SER A 46 6.55 3.73 -6.43
CA SER A 46 5.87 2.69 -5.63
C SER A 46 6.50 2.47 -4.24
N THR A 47 7.74 2.00 -4.17
CA THR A 47 8.43 1.69 -2.91
C THR A 47 8.63 2.91 -2.02
N PRO A 48 9.14 4.06 -2.52
CA PRO A 48 9.25 5.27 -1.71
C PRO A 48 7.90 5.81 -1.21
N SER A 49 6.86 5.77 -2.04
CA SER A 49 5.51 6.17 -1.63
C SER A 49 4.99 5.31 -0.46
N ARG A 50 5.19 3.99 -0.56
CA ARG A 50 4.80 3.05 0.50
C ARG A 50 5.59 3.30 1.78
N ALA A 51 6.88 3.57 1.68
CA ALA A 51 7.73 3.90 2.82
C ALA A 51 7.27 5.21 3.50
N CYS A 52 6.93 6.24 2.74
CA CYS A 52 6.37 7.48 3.29
C CYS A 52 5.04 7.22 4.00
N LEU A 53 4.15 6.42 3.39
CA LEU A 53 2.86 6.06 3.97
C LEU A 53 3.03 5.28 5.29
N MET A 54 3.93 4.30 5.31
CA MET A 54 4.14 3.45 6.49
C MET A 54 4.78 4.18 7.66
N THR A 55 5.67 5.13 7.38
CA THR A 55 6.46 5.82 8.42
C THR A 55 5.92 7.20 8.77
N GLY A 56 5.11 7.83 7.92
CA GLY A 56 4.73 9.23 8.04
C GLY A 56 5.90 10.20 7.81
N LEU A 57 7.01 9.75 7.21
CA LEU A 57 8.23 10.52 7.00
C LEU A 57 8.51 10.72 5.52
N TYR A 58 9.11 11.84 5.17
CA TYR A 58 9.63 12.10 3.82
C TYR A 58 10.69 11.07 3.42
N SER A 59 10.84 10.82 2.12
CA SER A 59 11.77 9.84 1.57
C SER A 59 13.23 10.02 2.04
N HIS A 60 13.70 11.27 2.19
CA HIS A 60 15.04 11.54 2.69
C HIS A 60 15.22 11.25 4.20
N GLN A 61 14.12 11.17 4.95
CA GLN A 61 14.12 10.88 6.38
C GLN A 61 13.94 9.39 6.67
N ASN A 62 13.20 8.68 5.82
CA ASN A 62 12.96 7.23 5.97
C ASN A 62 13.99 6.37 5.22
N GLY A 63 14.88 6.98 4.42
CA GLY A 63 15.95 6.32 3.68
C GLY A 63 15.54 5.74 2.33
N GLN A 64 14.25 5.67 2.00
CA GLN A 64 13.74 5.09 0.75
C GLN A 64 13.43 6.19 -0.27
N ARG A 65 14.41 6.62 -1.05
CA ARG A 65 14.26 7.70 -2.04
C ARG A 65 13.94 7.19 -3.44
N GLN A 66 14.35 5.96 -3.76
CA GLN A 66 14.17 5.30 -5.05
C GLN A 66 13.94 3.80 -4.86
N LEU A 67 13.62 3.07 -5.95
CA LEU A 67 13.21 1.66 -5.87
C LEU A 67 14.30 0.75 -5.27
N ALA A 68 15.56 0.97 -5.64
CA ALA A 68 16.67 0.12 -5.25
C ALA A 68 17.24 0.40 -3.85
N GLU A 69 16.80 1.47 -3.19
CA GLU A 69 17.21 1.76 -1.81
C GLU A 69 16.34 1.00 -0.81
N GLY A 70 16.90 0.71 0.36
CA GLY A 70 16.17 0.09 1.46
C GLY A 70 15.65 1.14 2.44
N ILE A 71 14.48 0.91 2.99
CA ILE A 71 13.97 1.71 4.09
C ILE A 71 14.85 1.49 5.33
N ASP A 72 15.06 2.55 6.08
CA ASP A 72 15.67 2.45 7.41
C ASP A 72 14.77 1.62 8.33
N SER A 73 15.19 0.38 8.58
CA SER A 73 14.42 -0.60 9.37
C SER A 73 14.21 -0.20 10.83
N THR A 74 14.95 0.82 11.32
CA THR A 74 14.78 1.36 12.68
C THR A 74 13.58 2.30 12.79
N LYS A 75 13.05 2.79 11.68
CA LYS A 75 11.87 3.66 11.68
C LYS A 75 10.63 2.91 12.13
N THR A 76 9.82 3.57 12.95
CA THR A 76 8.53 3.03 13.39
C THR A 76 7.51 3.13 12.26
N PHE A 77 6.75 2.06 12.03
CA PHE A 77 5.63 2.04 11.13
C PHE A 77 4.33 2.35 11.88
N PHE A 78 3.37 2.98 11.22
CA PHE A 78 2.08 3.28 11.85
C PHE A 78 1.35 2.01 12.32
N SER A 79 1.57 0.88 11.65
CA SER A 79 1.04 -0.43 12.04
C SER A 79 1.53 -0.87 13.43
N GLU A 80 2.79 -0.60 13.78
CA GLU A 80 3.33 -0.90 15.11
C GLU A 80 2.65 -0.05 16.19
N LEU A 81 2.35 1.22 15.88
CA LEU A 81 1.61 2.10 16.79
C LEU A 81 0.17 1.62 17.01
N LEU A 82 -0.49 1.15 15.95
CA LEU A 82 -1.83 0.59 16.03
C LEU A 82 -1.85 -0.71 16.85
N GLN A 83 -0.90 -1.62 16.64
CA GLN A 83 -0.74 -2.81 17.48
C GLN A 83 -0.55 -2.43 18.95
N GLY A 84 0.33 -1.47 19.22
CA GLY A 84 0.56 -0.97 20.59
C GLY A 84 -0.68 -0.36 21.22
N ALA A 85 -1.62 0.12 20.42
CA ALA A 85 -2.92 0.62 20.85
C ALA A 85 -4.02 -0.47 20.93
N GLY A 86 -3.67 -1.73 20.70
CA GLY A 86 -4.59 -2.87 20.81
C GLY A 86 -5.40 -3.17 19.55
N TYR A 87 -5.04 -2.61 18.38
CA TYR A 87 -5.67 -2.97 17.11
C TYR A 87 -5.09 -4.27 16.58
N SER A 88 -5.96 -5.11 16.00
CA SER A 88 -5.52 -6.19 15.13
C SER A 88 -5.16 -5.63 13.75
N THR A 89 -3.99 -5.97 13.25
CA THR A 89 -3.41 -5.38 12.05
C THR A 89 -3.13 -6.44 10.98
N ALA A 90 -3.47 -6.13 9.74
CA ALA A 90 -3.21 -7.02 8.61
C ALA A 90 -2.82 -6.25 7.35
N VAL A 91 -1.97 -6.88 6.51
CA VAL A 91 -1.66 -6.39 5.16
C VAL A 91 -1.72 -7.53 4.17
N VAL A 92 -2.41 -7.29 3.04
CA VAL A 92 -2.59 -8.26 1.97
C VAL A 92 -2.30 -7.59 0.62
N GLY A 93 -1.61 -8.31 -0.27
CA GLY A 93 -1.30 -7.87 -1.63
C GLY A 93 0.10 -7.29 -1.76
N LYS A 94 0.29 -6.27 -2.61
CA LYS A 94 1.61 -5.70 -2.90
C LYS A 94 2.19 -5.00 -1.69
N TRP A 95 3.30 -5.53 -1.19
CA TRP A 95 4.12 -4.90 -0.15
C TRP A 95 5.21 -4.03 -0.76
N HIS A 96 6.02 -4.59 -1.63
CA HIS A 96 7.05 -3.93 -2.42
C HIS A 96 7.97 -3.03 -1.58
N MET A 97 8.39 -3.51 -0.43
CA MET A 97 9.40 -2.88 0.42
C MET A 97 10.47 -3.90 0.74
N SER A 98 11.72 -3.45 0.85
CA SER A 98 12.89 -4.32 1.07
C SER A 98 13.03 -4.84 2.51
N CYS A 99 11.95 -4.81 3.28
CA CYS A 99 11.89 -5.32 4.65
C CYS A 99 10.62 -6.15 4.85
N SER A 100 10.64 -7.03 5.86
CA SER A 100 9.46 -7.76 6.28
C SER A 100 8.35 -6.80 6.74
N PRO A 101 7.06 -7.10 6.48
CA PRO A 101 5.95 -6.38 7.07
C PRO A 101 6.02 -6.45 8.60
N LYS A 102 6.24 -5.30 9.25
CA LYS A 102 6.31 -5.20 10.70
C LYS A 102 5.11 -4.45 11.27
N GLY A 103 4.72 -4.78 12.48
CA GLY A 103 3.53 -4.23 13.09
C GLY A 103 2.22 -4.80 12.50
N PHE A 104 2.28 -5.98 11.90
CA PHE A 104 1.11 -6.71 11.42
C PHE A 104 1.01 -8.08 12.07
N ASP A 105 -0.17 -8.40 12.61
CA ASP A 105 -0.48 -9.72 13.16
C ASP A 105 -0.60 -10.75 12.05
N TYR A 106 -1.09 -10.30 10.90
CA TYR A 106 -1.23 -11.13 9.70
C TYR A 106 -0.70 -10.40 8.47
N TYR A 107 0.02 -11.12 7.61
CA TYR A 107 0.31 -10.65 6.27
C TYR A 107 0.27 -11.78 5.24
N HIS A 108 -0.14 -11.41 4.03
CA HIS A 108 -0.09 -12.25 2.85
C HIS A 108 0.29 -11.36 1.67
N VAL A 109 1.59 -11.31 1.37
CA VAL A 109 2.16 -10.27 0.51
C VAL A 109 2.87 -10.84 -0.70
N LEU A 110 2.73 -10.12 -1.81
CA LEU A 110 3.40 -10.44 -3.08
C LEU A 110 4.91 -10.28 -2.97
N ASP A 111 5.63 -11.12 -3.72
CA ASP A 111 7.04 -10.94 -3.98
C ASP A 111 7.26 -9.73 -4.88
N ASP A 112 8.02 -8.75 -4.41
CA ASP A 112 8.34 -7.52 -5.11
C ASP A 112 7.08 -6.81 -5.70
N GLN A 113 7.04 -6.59 -7.00
CA GLN A 113 5.90 -6.02 -7.74
C GLN A 113 4.69 -6.97 -7.78
N GLY A 114 4.96 -8.26 -7.69
CA GLY A 114 3.99 -9.32 -7.94
C GLY A 114 3.81 -9.62 -9.44
N GLN A 115 3.28 -10.78 -9.69
CA GLN A 115 2.89 -11.26 -11.02
C GLN A 115 1.37 -11.22 -11.13
N TYR A 116 0.84 -10.90 -12.32
CA TYR A 116 -0.62 -10.86 -12.54
C TYR A 116 -1.25 -12.26 -12.61
N TYR A 117 -0.48 -13.27 -13.00
CA TYR A 117 -0.94 -14.65 -13.11
C TYR A 117 -0.08 -15.55 -12.23
N ASN A 118 -0.75 -16.37 -11.42
CA ASN A 118 -0.10 -17.29 -10.50
C ASN A 118 1.02 -16.62 -9.69
N PRO A 119 0.71 -15.56 -8.94
CA PRO A 119 1.71 -14.78 -8.23
C PRO A 119 2.36 -15.55 -7.10
N THR A 120 3.52 -15.09 -6.67
CA THR A 120 4.22 -15.61 -5.50
C THR A 120 3.91 -14.76 -4.29
N PHE A 121 3.57 -15.44 -3.17
CA PHE A 121 3.24 -14.81 -1.90
C PHE A 121 4.13 -15.30 -0.76
N ALA A 122 4.32 -14.46 0.23
CA ALA A 122 4.80 -14.83 1.55
C ALA A 122 3.75 -14.50 2.61
N SER A 123 3.47 -15.46 3.48
CA SER A 123 2.56 -15.29 4.61
C SER A 123 3.33 -15.00 5.90
N THR A 124 2.59 -14.68 6.96
CA THR A 124 3.11 -14.33 8.29
C THR A 124 4.18 -15.31 8.77
N GLY A 125 5.33 -14.77 9.16
CA GLY A 125 6.49 -15.55 9.59
C GLY A 125 7.31 -16.18 8.45
N GLN A 126 6.93 -15.99 7.20
CA GLN A 126 7.57 -16.63 6.03
C GLN A 126 8.16 -15.62 5.03
N TYR A 127 8.34 -14.35 5.43
CA TYR A 127 8.92 -13.35 4.53
C TYR A 127 10.30 -13.78 4.03
N GLY A 128 10.52 -13.71 2.71
CA GLY A 128 11.69 -14.27 2.04
C GLY A 128 11.51 -15.71 1.53
N ASN A 129 10.48 -16.42 1.98
CA ASN A 129 10.10 -17.76 1.49
C ASN A 129 8.81 -17.67 0.67
N PHE A 130 8.91 -17.03 -0.49
CA PHE A 130 7.77 -16.83 -1.38
C PHE A 130 7.39 -18.14 -2.08
N LYS A 131 6.08 -18.41 -2.12
CA LYS A 131 5.52 -19.60 -2.78
C LYS A 131 4.53 -19.16 -3.86
N GLN A 132 4.58 -19.81 -5.02
CA GLN A 132 3.62 -19.59 -6.08
C GLN A 132 2.25 -20.13 -5.70
N GLU A 133 1.23 -19.32 -5.90
CA GLU A 133 -0.18 -19.72 -5.73
C GLU A 133 -0.83 -19.80 -7.10
N MET A 134 -1.48 -20.94 -7.36
CA MET A 134 -2.10 -21.26 -8.65
C MET A 134 -3.59 -20.91 -8.63
N GLY A 135 -4.10 -20.39 -9.74
CA GLY A 135 -5.53 -20.13 -9.91
C GLY A 135 -5.98 -18.70 -9.66
N TYR A 136 -5.05 -17.76 -9.70
CA TYR A 136 -5.33 -16.32 -9.63
C TYR A 136 -5.16 -15.65 -11.00
#